data_8dd6b04c113435f02582b70b8b15576b
#
_entry.id   8dd6b04c113435f02582b70b8b15576b
#
_cell.length_a   1.000
_cell.length_b   1.000
_cell.length_c   1.000
_cell.angle_alpha   90.00
_cell.angle_beta   90.00
_cell.angle_gamma   90.00
#
_symmetry.space_group_name_H-M   'P 1'
#
loop_
_entity.id
_entity.type
_entity.pdbx_description
1 polymer ?
#
loop_
_entity_poly.entity_id
_entity_poly.type
_entity_poly.pdbx_seq_one_letter_code
_entity_poly.pdbx_strand_id
1 'polypeptide(L)'
;MLTYRTGAAGAPSAAQAMAEHLLEQTLPQAQAELATYYQRGLAPAEADAGPGGHDVAAAEPRRDMDPRLAALLGLDAGRAPAVGEIACLLAGLRADGTPIPGKQVQRGGSSLAEELGMDPARVPGPAEIDRVLNGRRADDGVMLPEGRAAALRGRLLALYGVTEGTESSEAGLDHVRAGRRASGEALRQGPLLEGLSAARARIGYVDLCWSADKSVSLAWAMAPTEAERNLIALAHKDAVAAALRHVEAEIGRARKGKGGREGYDPGRIGWVSFDHYASRPTAEVARTDPATGRAYTELVTLKVAGDPQLHTHVAIPNVVLTADGRVGGLDLQRLAGRVHEFGAVYQAFLADNLRRHGAEVALDPVTGAARLVAIPERVREAFSKRTRNGTEAARDFARQAGLDWDALDPARRVALAKQGVQGDPRGAKQDDLGDWASWQRQARALDWRHDGVLGLEAAAAARARRERDREQRLEEACRAAAA
;
A
#
# COMPACT_ATOMS: atom_id res chain seq x y z
N MET A 1 -4.11 8.10 2.66
CA MET A 1 -2.85 8.00 1.86
C MET A 1 -2.88 6.71 1.07
N LEU A 2 -2.34 6.66 -0.15
CA LEU A 2 -2.13 5.42 -0.89
C LEU A 2 -0.64 5.13 -0.99
N THR A 3 -0.26 3.89 -0.70
CA THR A 3 1.07 3.34 -0.99
C THR A 3 0.91 2.05 -1.77
N TYR A 4 1.94 1.64 -2.51
CA TYR A 4 1.92 0.37 -3.21
C TYR A 4 3.25 -0.37 -3.06
N ARG A 5 3.17 -1.69 -3.19
CA ARG A 5 4.31 -2.61 -3.28
C ARG A 5 4.07 -3.60 -4.39
N THR A 6 5.13 -4.14 -4.93
CA THR A 6 5.07 -5.23 -5.90
C THR A 6 5.79 -6.44 -5.34
N GLY A 7 5.19 -7.62 -5.46
CA GLY A 7 5.81 -8.87 -5.07
C GLY A 7 6.26 -9.70 -6.28
N ALA A 8 7.36 -10.43 -6.09
CA ALA A 8 7.90 -11.28 -7.13
C ALA A 8 7.05 -12.56 -7.32
N ALA A 9 6.79 -12.91 -8.57
CA ALA A 9 6.19 -14.20 -8.90
C ALA A 9 7.20 -15.34 -8.71
N GLY A 10 6.70 -16.50 -8.28
CA GLY A 10 7.54 -17.71 -8.15
C GLY A 10 8.45 -17.74 -6.91
N ALA A 11 8.18 -16.92 -5.90
CA ALA A 11 8.84 -16.96 -4.60
C ALA A 11 7.84 -17.46 -3.51
N PRO A 12 7.61 -18.79 -3.38
CA PRO A 12 6.54 -19.32 -2.52
C PRO A 12 6.66 -18.90 -1.05
N SER A 13 7.87 -18.88 -0.49
CA SER A 13 8.11 -18.49 0.89
C SER A 13 7.79 -17.01 1.14
N ALA A 14 8.15 -16.12 0.24
CA ALA A 14 7.83 -14.69 0.33
C ALA A 14 6.32 -14.45 0.12
N ALA A 15 5.68 -15.17 -0.79
CA ALA A 15 4.25 -15.11 -1.01
C ALA A 15 3.46 -15.64 0.21
N GLN A 16 3.92 -16.72 0.83
CA GLN A 16 3.34 -17.28 2.06
C GLN A 16 3.46 -16.28 3.22
N ALA A 17 4.65 -15.74 3.47
CA ALA A 17 4.88 -14.74 4.51
C ALA A 17 4.02 -13.48 4.30
N MET A 18 3.84 -13.04 3.04
CA MET A 18 2.96 -11.92 2.73
C MET A 18 1.49 -12.25 2.95
N ALA A 19 1.03 -13.45 2.57
CA ALA A 19 -0.34 -13.89 2.82
C ALA A 19 -0.65 -13.98 4.32
N GLU A 20 0.27 -14.53 5.11
CA GLU A 20 0.19 -14.54 6.57
C GLU A 20 0.14 -13.12 7.14
N HIS A 21 1.00 -12.23 6.64
CA HIS A 21 1.00 -10.82 7.03
C HIS A 21 -0.33 -10.12 6.73
N LEU A 22 -0.91 -10.34 5.55
CA LEU A 22 -2.19 -9.74 5.18
C LEU A 22 -3.34 -10.26 6.03
N LEU A 23 -3.30 -11.52 6.44
CA LEU A 23 -4.34 -12.15 7.26
C LEU A 23 -4.15 -11.92 8.77
N GLU A 24 -2.95 -11.65 9.26
CA GLU A 24 -2.62 -11.64 10.68
C GLU A 24 -3.42 -10.61 11.50
N GLN A 25 -3.78 -9.47 10.90
CA GLN A 25 -4.61 -8.45 11.56
C GLN A 25 -6.12 -8.63 11.35
N THR A 26 -6.48 -9.55 10.46
CA THR A 26 -7.87 -9.89 10.17
C THR A 26 -8.34 -11.11 10.96
N LEU A 27 -7.49 -11.70 11.80
CA LEU A 27 -7.79 -12.94 12.51
C LEU A 27 -8.91 -12.79 13.56
N PRO A 28 -9.63 -13.91 13.84
CA PRO A 28 -10.70 -13.97 14.84
C PRO A 28 -10.31 -13.46 16.22
N GLN A 29 -9.02 -13.44 16.58
CA GLN A 29 -8.53 -12.89 17.84
C GLN A 29 -8.79 -11.39 17.98
N ALA A 30 -8.53 -10.60 16.94
CA ALA A 30 -8.86 -9.17 16.97
C ALA A 30 -10.38 -8.96 17.02
N GLN A 31 -11.15 -9.83 16.38
CA GLN A 31 -12.62 -9.82 16.44
C GLN A 31 -13.14 -10.29 17.81
N ALA A 32 -12.55 -11.33 18.40
CA ALA A 32 -12.90 -11.81 19.73
C ALA A 32 -12.54 -10.79 20.82
N GLU A 33 -11.41 -10.10 20.70
CA GLU A 33 -11.04 -9.00 21.59
C GLU A 33 -11.97 -7.79 21.44
N LEU A 34 -12.38 -7.46 20.22
CA LEU A 34 -13.39 -6.44 19.93
C LEU A 34 -14.76 -6.84 20.54
N ALA A 35 -15.25 -8.05 20.30
CA ALA A 35 -16.51 -8.54 20.82
C ALA A 35 -16.48 -8.64 22.37
N THR A 36 -15.37 -9.12 22.94
CA THR A 36 -15.21 -9.25 24.40
C THR A 36 -15.08 -7.87 25.07
N TYR A 37 -14.48 -6.88 24.44
CA TYR A 37 -14.43 -5.50 24.90
C TYR A 37 -15.82 -4.89 25.03
N TYR A 38 -16.69 -5.11 24.03
CA TYR A 38 -18.07 -4.61 24.05
C TYR A 38 -18.94 -5.31 25.10
N GLN A 39 -18.74 -6.60 25.32
CA GLN A 39 -19.43 -7.34 26.38
C GLN A 39 -19.01 -6.91 27.80
N ARG A 40 -17.78 -6.43 27.98
CA ARG A 40 -17.24 -5.98 29.27
C ARG A 40 -17.46 -4.49 29.56
N GLY A 41 -17.65 -3.67 28.57
CA GLY A 41 -17.74 -2.21 28.69
C GLY A 41 -19.14 -1.63 28.73
N LEU A 42 -20.15 -2.38 28.38
CA LEU A 42 -21.56 -2.01 28.50
C LEU A 42 -22.16 -2.76 29.68
N ALA A 43 -22.53 -2.03 30.73
CA ALA A 43 -23.47 -2.55 31.69
C ALA A 43 -24.76 -2.97 30.97
N PRO A 44 -25.48 -4.00 31.42
CA PRO A 44 -26.56 -4.60 30.64
C PRO A 44 -27.72 -3.66 30.52
N ALA A 45 -27.85 -3.00 29.38
CA ALA A 45 -29.08 -2.45 28.87
C ALA A 45 -29.48 -3.34 27.70
N GLU A 46 -30.39 -4.23 28.00
CA GLU A 46 -31.26 -4.99 27.10
C GLU A 46 -30.66 -5.49 25.79
N ALA A 47 -30.26 -6.78 25.82
CA ALA A 47 -29.93 -7.56 24.64
C ALA A 47 -31.22 -7.78 23.82
N ASP A 48 -31.43 -6.98 22.80
CA ASP A 48 -32.28 -7.35 21.69
C ASP A 48 -31.36 -7.86 20.56
N ALA A 49 -31.21 -9.18 20.52
CA ALA A 49 -30.44 -9.88 19.53
C ALA A 49 -31.21 -9.88 18.20
N GLY A 50 -31.03 -8.84 17.42
CA GLY A 50 -31.36 -8.86 16.00
C GLY A 50 -30.36 -9.75 15.24
N PRO A 51 -30.80 -10.58 14.27
CA PRO A 51 -29.93 -11.45 13.51
C PRO A 51 -29.14 -10.61 12.50
N GLY A 52 -27.85 -10.42 12.71
CA GLY A 52 -27.01 -9.70 11.76
C GLY A 52 -25.60 -9.44 12.29
N GLY A 53 -24.97 -10.42 12.92
CA GLY A 53 -23.53 -10.42 13.05
C GLY A 53 -22.94 -10.42 11.64
N HIS A 54 -22.58 -9.26 11.12
CA HIS A 54 -21.76 -9.20 9.93
C HIS A 54 -20.39 -9.74 10.33
N ASP A 55 -20.16 -11.01 9.99
CA ASP A 55 -18.82 -11.57 9.93
C ASP A 55 -17.96 -10.63 9.09
N VAL A 56 -17.11 -9.86 9.75
CA VAL A 56 -16.09 -9.07 9.05
C VAL A 56 -15.14 -10.12 8.49
N ALA A 57 -15.34 -10.48 7.24
CA ALA A 57 -14.54 -11.51 6.59
C ALA A 57 -13.06 -11.10 6.63
N ALA A 58 -12.23 -12.01 7.08
CA ALA A 58 -10.79 -11.79 7.22
C ALA A 58 -10.11 -11.41 5.89
N ALA A 59 -10.67 -11.87 4.77
CA ALA A 59 -10.27 -11.53 3.41
C ALA A 59 -11.52 -11.50 2.52
N GLU A 60 -11.71 -10.40 1.80
CA GLU A 60 -12.85 -10.23 0.92
C GLU A 60 -12.41 -10.23 -0.54
N PRO A 61 -12.80 -11.23 -1.36
CA PRO A 61 -12.60 -11.17 -2.79
C PRO A 61 -13.48 -10.07 -3.39
N ARG A 62 -13.09 -9.56 -4.54
CA ARG A 62 -13.88 -8.57 -5.28
C ARG A 62 -15.32 -9.06 -5.50
N ARG A 63 -16.31 -8.36 -4.95
CA ARG A 63 -17.73 -8.76 -4.97
C ARG A 63 -18.34 -8.77 -6.37
N ASP A 64 -17.91 -7.84 -7.24
CA ASP A 64 -18.37 -7.69 -8.64
C ASP A 64 -17.38 -8.28 -9.65
N MET A 65 -16.60 -9.28 -9.25
CA MET A 65 -15.65 -9.94 -10.14
C MET A 65 -16.35 -10.63 -11.31
N ASP A 66 -15.83 -10.43 -12.52
CA ASP A 66 -16.29 -11.18 -13.70
C ASP A 66 -16.18 -12.68 -13.41
N PRO A 67 -17.25 -13.48 -13.58
CA PRO A 67 -17.22 -14.91 -13.30
C PRO A 67 -16.11 -15.67 -14.05
N ARG A 68 -15.78 -15.24 -15.28
CA ARG A 68 -14.67 -15.82 -16.06
C ARG A 68 -13.33 -15.53 -15.43
N LEU A 69 -13.16 -14.34 -14.83
CA LEU A 69 -11.93 -13.96 -14.14
C LEU A 69 -11.83 -14.71 -12.79
N ALA A 70 -12.92 -14.83 -12.05
CA ALA A 70 -12.97 -15.64 -10.83
C ALA A 70 -12.58 -17.10 -11.11
N ALA A 71 -13.17 -17.70 -12.13
CA ALA A 71 -12.82 -19.06 -12.57
C ALA A 71 -11.36 -19.17 -13.03
N LEU A 72 -10.84 -18.14 -13.73
CA LEU A 72 -9.44 -18.07 -14.16
C LEU A 72 -8.47 -18.04 -12.97
N LEU A 73 -8.80 -17.30 -11.91
CA LEU A 73 -7.99 -17.20 -10.69
C LEU A 73 -8.24 -18.36 -9.71
N GLY A 74 -9.27 -19.16 -9.92
CA GLY A 74 -9.68 -20.21 -8.99
C GLY A 74 -10.29 -19.68 -7.70
N LEU A 75 -10.90 -18.48 -7.76
CA LEU A 75 -11.58 -17.86 -6.63
C LEU A 75 -13.05 -18.16 -6.63
N ASP A 76 -13.61 -18.40 -5.44
CA ASP A 76 -15.04 -18.48 -5.20
C ASP A 76 -15.53 -17.11 -4.67
N ALA A 77 -16.42 -16.45 -5.40
CA ALA A 77 -16.96 -15.14 -5.02
C ALA A 77 -17.81 -15.18 -3.73
N GLY A 78 -18.26 -16.36 -3.31
CA GLY A 78 -19.08 -16.56 -2.10
C GLY A 78 -18.28 -16.90 -0.84
N ARG A 79 -16.95 -17.06 -0.94
CA ARG A 79 -16.11 -17.56 0.15
C ARG A 79 -14.83 -16.73 0.29
N ALA A 80 -14.44 -16.44 1.52
CA ALA A 80 -13.12 -15.87 1.81
C ALA A 80 -12.01 -16.88 1.44
N PRO A 81 -10.98 -16.48 0.66
CA PRO A 81 -9.89 -17.38 0.31
C PRO A 81 -9.01 -17.70 1.52
N ALA A 82 -8.54 -18.95 1.60
CA ALA A 82 -7.62 -19.39 2.65
C ALA A 82 -6.21 -18.83 2.44
N VAL A 83 -5.38 -18.85 3.50
CA VAL A 83 -3.97 -18.36 3.46
C VAL A 83 -3.19 -18.94 2.29
N GLY A 84 -3.27 -20.27 2.09
CA GLY A 84 -2.57 -20.95 1.00
C GLY A 84 -3.06 -20.53 -0.39
N GLU A 85 -4.37 -20.27 -0.55
CA GLU A 85 -4.96 -19.79 -1.81
C GLU A 85 -4.45 -18.37 -2.12
N ILE A 86 -4.40 -17.50 -1.10
CA ILE A 86 -3.84 -16.14 -1.22
C ILE A 86 -2.36 -16.22 -1.59
N ALA A 87 -1.57 -17.06 -0.90
CA ALA A 87 -0.16 -17.25 -1.22
C ALA A 87 0.06 -17.69 -2.66
N CYS A 88 -0.76 -18.61 -3.19
CA CYS A 88 -0.71 -19.03 -4.58
C CYS A 88 -0.98 -17.85 -5.54
N LEU A 89 -2.02 -17.04 -5.28
CA LEU A 89 -2.33 -15.86 -6.08
C LEU A 89 -1.19 -14.83 -6.08
N LEU A 90 -0.59 -14.59 -4.92
CA LEU A 90 0.57 -13.69 -4.78
C LEU A 90 1.80 -14.24 -5.49
N ALA A 91 1.97 -15.56 -5.55
CA ALA A 91 3.03 -16.20 -6.33
C ALA A 91 2.77 -16.16 -7.86
N GLY A 92 1.61 -15.66 -8.29
CA GLY A 92 1.21 -15.57 -9.69
C GLY A 92 0.63 -16.86 -10.26
N LEU A 93 0.10 -17.70 -9.38
CA LEU A 93 -0.62 -18.94 -9.66
C LEU A 93 -2.12 -18.76 -9.44
N ARG A 94 -2.93 -19.75 -9.78
CA ARG A 94 -4.32 -19.87 -9.35
C ARG A 94 -4.40 -20.19 -7.86
N ALA A 95 -5.52 -19.95 -7.26
CA ALA A 95 -5.77 -20.26 -5.84
C ALA A 95 -5.48 -21.74 -5.49
N ASP A 96 -5.70 -22.66 -6.42
CA ASP A 96 -5.41 -24.09 -6.28
C ASP A 96 -3.91 -24.46 -6.50
N GLY A 97 -3.04 -23.47 -6.72
CA GLY A 97 -1.62 -23.67 -6.97
C GLY A 97 -1.25 -24.03 -8.41
N THR A 98 -2.23 -24.18 -9.31
CA THR A 98 -1.98 -24.47 -10.71
C THR A 98 -1.63 -23.22 -11.53
N PRO A 99 -0.95 -23.33 -12.68
CA PRO A 99 -0.68 -22.19 -13.55
C PRO A 99 -1.96 -21.53 -14.06
N ILE A 100 -1.97 -20.20 -14.15
CA ILE A 100 -3.10 -19.44 -14.71
C ILE A 100 -3.20 -19.72 -16.21
N PRO A 101 -4.32 -20.27 -16.73
CA PRO A 101 -4.50 -20.57 -18.13
C PRO A 101 -4.31 -19.33 -19.02
N GLY A 102 -3.67 -19.50 -20.18
CA GLY A 102 -3.43 -18.41 -21.12
C GLY A 102 -2.37 -17.37 -20.70
N LYS A 103 -1.97 -17.36 -19.43
CA LYS A 103 -0.86 -16.54 -18.99
C LYS A 103 0.43 -17.17 -19.47
N GLN A 104 1.09 -16.51 -20.44
CA GLN A 104 2.38 -17.00 -20.92
C GLN A 104 3.34 -17.08 -19.74
N VAL A 105 3.84 -18.28 -19.48
CA VAL A 105 4.97 -18.50 -18.57
C VAL A 105 6.20 -17.91 -19.31
N GLN A 106 6.40 -16.62 -19.16
CA GLN A 106 7.65 -16.04 -19.66
C GLN A 106 8.79 -16.70 -18.90
N ARG A 107 9.78 -17.25 -19.59
CA ARG A 107 11.04 -17.69 -19.02
C ARG A 107 11.61 -16.55 -18.17
N GLY A 108 12.35 -16.85 -17.09
CA GLY A 108 12.88 -15.85 -16.16
C GLY A 108 13.35 -14.60 -16.88
N GLY A 109 13.02 -13.43 -16.36
CA GLY A 109 13.49 -12.19 -16.97
C GLY A 109 15.02 -12.22 -17.09
N SER A 110 15.57 -11.60 -18.12
CA SER A 110 17.02 -11.47 -18.25
C SER A 110 17.59 -10.80 -17.00
N SER A 111 18.73 -11.26 -16.54
CA SER A 111 19.50 -10.59 -15.49
C SER A 111 19.89 -9.16 -15.95
N LEU A 112 20.25 -8.30 -15.02
CA LEU A 112 20.74 -6.96 -15.39
C LEU A 112 21.98 -7.07 -16.27
N ALA A 113 22.87 -8.02 -15.96
CA ALA A 113 24.06 -8.31 -16.75
C ALA A 113 23.72 -8.70 -18.19
N GLU A 114 22.77 -9.64 -18.40
CA GLU A 114 22.33 -10.03 -19.74
C GLU A 114 21.72 -8.87 -20.53
N GLU A 115 20.89 -8.05 -19.87
CA GLU A 115 20.29 -6.87 -20.52
C GLU A 115 21.34 -5.83 -20.93
N LEU A 116 22.39 -5.67 -20.13
CA LEU A 116 23.47 -4.71 -20.36
C LEU A 116 24.61 -5.29 -21.23
N GLY A 117 24.64 -6.59 -21.49
CA GLY A 117 25.77 -7.26 -22.14
C GLY A 117 27.02 -7.31 -21.25
N MET A 118 26.85 -7.53 -19.95
CA MET A 118 27.91 -7.64 -18.96
C MET A 118 28.10 -9.11 -18.53
N ASP A 119 29.32 -9.46 -18.14
CA ASP A 119 29.58 -10.73 -17.49
C ASP A 119 29.14 -10.70 -16.02
N PRO A 120 28.18 -11.53 -15.59
CA PRO A 120 27.71 -11.53 -14.21
C PRO A 120 28.72 -12.08 -13.22
N ALA A 121 29.78 -12.77 -13.69
CA ALA A 121 30.78 -13.40 -12.82
C ALA A 121 31.94 -12.48 -12.44
N ARG A 122 32.04 -11.31 -13.04
CA ARG A 122 33.12 -10.36 -12.76
C ARG A 122 32.65 -8.92 -12.62
N VAL A 123 33.42 -8.10 -11.93
CA VAL A 123 33.19 -6.67 -11.85
C VAL A 123 33.35 -6.02 -13.22
N PRO A 124 32.38 -5.23 -13.72
CA PRO A 124 32.49 -4.55 -14.99
C PRO A 124 33.69 -3.62 -15.05
N GLY A 125 34.38 -3.61 -16.16
CA GLY A 125 35.51 -2.69 -16.38
C GLY A 125 35.05 -1.26 -16.74
N PRO A 126 35.95 -0.25 -16.62
CA PRO A 126 35.63 1.15 -16.89
C PRO A 126 35.01 1.39 -18.25
N ALA A 127 35.51 0.74 -19.29
CA ALA A 127 34.98 0.88 -20.66
C ALA A 127 33.59 0.28 -20.84
N GLU A 128 33.26 -0.78 -20.11
CA GLU A 128 31.92 -1.39 -20.12
C GLU A 128 30.91 -0.47 -19.43
N ILE A 129 31.30 0.07 -18.26
CA ILE A 129 30.50 1.04 -17.51
C ILE A 129 30.24 2.29 -18.37
N ASP A 130 31.27 2.83 -19.00
CA ASP A 130 31.15 4.02 -19.84
C ASP A 130 30.20 3.83 -21.03
N ARG A 131 30.26 2.66 -21.70
CA ARG A 131 29.31 2.31 -22.76
C ARG A 131 27.86 2.36 -22.24
N VAL A 132 27.60 1.76 -21.08
CA VAL A 132 26.25 1.71 -20.50
C VAL A 132 25.79 3.10 -20.06
N LEU A 133 26.66 3.92 -19.51
CA LEU A 133 26.36 5.31 -19.15
C LEU A 133 25.97 6.14 -20.40
N ASN A 134 26.55 5.81 -21.56
CA ASN A 134 26.25 6.41 -22.87
C ASN A 134 25.11 5.68 -23.63
N GLY A 135 24.32 4.86 -22.95
CA GLY A 135 23.13 4.21 -23.53
C GLY A 135 23.45 3.04 -24.47
N ARG A 136 24.61 2.42 -24.35
CA ARG A 136 25.05 1.29 -25.18
C ARG A 136 25.23 0.03 -24.36
N ARG A 137 25.14 -1.12 -25.01
CA ARG A 137 25.50 -2.41 -24.41
C ARG A 137 26.99 -2.46 -24.13
N ALA A 138 27.36 -3.15 -23.05
CA ALA A 138 28.74 -3.26 -22.60
C ALA A 138 29.60 -4.15 -23.51
N ASP A 139 29.03 -5.23 -24.07
CA ASP A 139 29.71 -6.21 -24.91
C ASP A 139 30.04 -5.71 -26.33
N ASP A 140 28.99 -5.38 -27.07
CA ASP A 140 29.06 -5.08 -28.52
C ASP A 140 28.90 -3.58 -28.87
N GLY A 141 28.60 -2.73 -27.86
CA GLY A 141 28.41 -1.31 -28.05
C GLY A 141 27.13 -0.94 -28.81
N VAL A 142 26.22 -1.86 -29.06
CA VAL A 142 24.92 -1.62 -29.70
C VAL A 142 24.05 -0.74 -28.79
N MET A 143 23.27 0.16 -29.35
CA MET A 143 22.36 1.02 -28.60
C MET A 143 21.38 0.18 -27.79
N LEU A 144 21.25 0.52 -26.52
CA LEU A 144 20.21 -0.07 -25.66
C LEU A 144 18.80 0.30 -26.21
N PRO A 145 17.80 -0.58 -26.00
CA PRO A 145 16.46 -0.36 -26.51
C PRO A 145 15.92 1.00 -26.08
N GLU A 146 15.33 1.74 -27.04
CA GLU A 146 14.71 3.04 -26.79
C GLU A 146 13.66 2.96 -25.66
N GLY A 147 13.67 3.91 -24.76
CA GLY A 147 12.80 3.92 -23.56
C GLY A 147 13.29 3.00 -22.40
N ARG A 148 14.28 2.12 -22.62
CA ARG A 148 14.85 1.27 -21.55
C ARG A 148 16.23 1.69 -21.10
N ALA A 149 16.99 2.41 -21.93
CA ALA A 149 18.36 2.80 -21.63
C ALA A 149 18.51 3.53 -20.31
N ALA A 150 17.65 4.51 -20.03
CA ALA A 150 17.64 5.26 -18.80
C ALA A 150 17.35 4.36 -17.55
N ALA A 151 16.37 3.46 -17.66
CA ALA A 151 16.01 2.54 -16.59
C ALA A 151 17.12 1.53 -16.30
N LEU A 152 17.77 0.99 -17.34
CA LEU A 152 18.88 0.05 -17.18
C LEU A 152 20.11 0.73 -16.58
N ARG A 153 20.44 1.93 -17.06
CA ARG A 153 21.48 2.78 -16.48
C ARG A 153 21.21 3.08 -15.00
N GLY A 154 19.98 3.48 -14.67
CA GLY A 154 19.59 3.76 -13.29
C GLY A 154 19.75 2.52 -12.38
N ARG A 155 19.37 1.34 -12.87
CA ARG A 155 19.57 0.07 -12.12
C ARG A 155 21.07 -0.23 -11.90
N LEU A 156 21.92 -0.02 -12.89
CA LEU A 156 23.35 -0.18 -12.72
C LEU A 156 23.91 0.80 -11.70
N LEU A 157 23.55 2.09 -11.83
CA LEU A 157 24.00 3.13 -10.93
C LEU A 157 23.56 2.89 -9.48
N ALA A 158 22.36 2.33 -9.26
CA ALA A 158 21.88 1.95 -7.93
C ALA A 158 22.79 0.90 -7.26
N LEU A 159 23.37 -0.05 -8.01
CA LEU A 159 24.32 -1.00 -7.46
C LEU A 159 25.64 -0.33 -7.02
N TYR A 160 25.95 0.84 -7.58
CA TYR A 160 27.08 1.67 -7.19
C TYR A 160 26.70 2.73 -6.12
N GLY A 161 25.47 2.69 -5.59
CA GLY A 161 25.02 3.54 -4.49
C GLY A 161 24.46 4.90 -4.91
N VAL A 162 24.09 5.07 -6.19
CA VAL A 162 23.31 6.22 -6.66
C VAL A 162 21.83 5.92 -6.45
N THR A 163 21.14 6.73 -5.65
CA THR A 163 19.68 6.60 -5.41
C THR A 163 18.90 7.56 -6.29
N GLU A 164 17.63 7.22 -6.59
CA GLU A 164 16.71 8.11 -7.32
C GLU A 164 16.62 9.49 -6.63
N GLY A 165 16.78 10.55 -7.41
CA GLY A 165 16.74 11.94 -6.92
C GLY A 165 18.09 12.51 -6.48
N THR A 166 19.16 11.73 -6.41
CA THR A 166 20.52 12.23 -6.40
C THR A 166 21.02 12.33 -7.84
N GLU A 167 21.09 13.54 -8.38
CA GLU A 167 21.89 13.75 -9.59
C GLU A 167 23.29 13.21 -9.30
N SER A 168 23.71 12.21 -10.04
CA SER A 168 25.07 11.71 -9.96
C SER A 168 25.98 12.87 -10.37
N SER A 169 26.68 13.44 -9.41
CA SER A 169 27.70 14.44 -9.71
C SER A 169 28.72 13.85 -10.68
N GLU A 170 29.33 14.66 -11.51
CA GLU A 170 30.37 14.19 -12.43
C GLU A 170 31.48 13.42 -11.68
N ALA A 171 31.86 13.87 -10.50
CA ALA A 171 32.79 13.17 -9.59
C ALA A 171 32.25 11.81 -9.14
N GLY A 172 30.93 11.68 -8.88
CA GLY A 172 30.31 10.41 -8.53
C GLY A 172 30.32 9.41 -9.69
N LEU A 173 30.12 9.87 -10.92
CA LEU A 173 30.21 9.04 -12.12
C LEU A 173 31.65 8.62 -12.39
N ASP A 174 32.64 9.44 -12.12
CA ASP A 174 34.07 9.08 -12.23
C ASP A 174 34.47 8.01 -11.22
N HIS A 175 33.94 8.08 -10.00
CA HIS A 175 34.08 7.00 -9.02
C HIS A 175 33.48 5.67 -9.51
N VAL A 176 32.28 5.72 -10.13
CA VAL A 176 31.63 4.54 -10.70
C VAL A 176 32.45 3.97 -11.84
N ARG A 177 32.99 4.79 -12.76
CA ARG A 177 33.90 4.38 -13.83
C ARG A 177 35.18 3.73 -13.27
N ALA A 178 35.66 4.23 -12.15
CA ALA A 178 36.81 3.67 -11.45
C ALA A 178 36.49 2.41 -10.61
N GLY A 179 35.27 1.85 -10.72
CA GLY A 179 34.82 0.65 -9.99
C GLY A 179 34.62 0.89 -8.50
N ARG A 180 34.33 2.12 -8.09
CA ARG A 180 34.03 2.53 -6.71
C ARG A 180 32.55 2.86 -6.57
N ARG A 181 32.07 2.94 -5.35
CA ARG A 181 30.76 3.55 -5.07
C ARG A 181 30.76 5.01 -5.51
N ALA A 182 29.60 5.55 -5.84
CA ALA A 182 29.45 6.98 -6.18
C ALA A 182 29.97 7.92 -5.08
N SER A 183 29.95 7.49 -3.82
CA SER A 183 30.57 8.18 -2.67
C SER A 183 32.09 8.18 -2.65
N GLY A 184 32.73 7.44 -3.55
CA GLY A 184 34.20 7.22 -3.55
C GLY A 184 34.67 6.06 -2.67
N GLU A 185 33.80 5.46 -1.88
CA GLU A 185 34.12 4.28 -1.06
C GLU A 185 34.42 3.03 -1.91
N ALA A 186 35.13 2.07 -1.33
CA ALA A 186 35.40 0.79 -1.97
C ALA A 186 34.07 0.02 -2.23
N LEU A 187 33.92 -0.47 -3.45
CA LEU A 187 32.77 -1.25 -3.84
C LEU A 187 32.90 -2.69 -3.29
N ARG A 188 31.84 -3.18 -2.66
CA ARG A 188 31.74 -4.59 -2.25
C ARG A 188 31.36 -5.45 -3.46
N GLN A 189 32.26 -6.31 -3.90
CA GLN A 189 32.09 -7.09 -5.13
C GLN A 189 30.91 -8.08 -5.04
N GLY A 190 30.71 -8.77 -3.91
CA GLY A 190 29.64 -9.75 -3.74
C GLY A 190 28.25 -9.18 -4.03
N PRO A 191 27.81 -8.12 -3.36
CA PRO A 191 26.51 -7.48 -3.62
C PRO A 191 26.37 -6.93 -5.04
N LEU A 192 27.43 -6.45 -5.67
CA LEU A 192 27.41 -6.01 -7.06
C LEU A 192 27.14 -7.18 -8.01
N LEU A 193 27.90 -8.27 -7.89
CA LEU A 193 27.76 -9.46 -8.73
C LEU A 193 26.39 -10.12 -8.54
N GLU A 194 25.90 -10.17 -7.30
CA GLU A 194 24.56 -10.62 -6.96
C GLU A 194 23.48 -9.78 -7.65
N GLY A 195 23.60 -8.46 -7.60
CA GLY A 195 22.68 -7.54 -8.26
C GLY A 195 22.74 -7.59 -9.79
N LEU A 196 23.91 -7.81 -10.38
CA LEU A 196 24.09 -8.01 -11.82
C LEU A 196 23.50 -9.35 -12.29
N SER A 197 23.70 -10.42 -11.52
CA SER A 197 23.20 -11.78 -11.83
C SER A 197 21.71 -11.93 -11.56
N ALA A 198 21.12 -11.07 -10.72
CA ALA A 198 19.73 -11.19 -10.34
C ALA A 198 18.83 -11.08 -11.58
N ALA A 199 18.19 -12.19 -11.91
CA ALA A 199 17.14 -12.20 -12.92
C ALA A 199 16.03 -11.23 -12.49
N ARG A 200 15.50 -10.47 -13.44
CA ARG A 200 14.38 -9.58 -13.14
C ARG A 200 13.21 -10.39 -12.62
N ALA A 201 12.95 -10.27 -11.32
CA ALA A 201 11.83 -10.95 -10.71
C ALA A 201 10.55 -10.52 -11.42
N ARG A 202 9.74 -11.50 -11.82
CA ARG A 202 8.41 -11.21 -12.38
C ARG A 202 7.54 -10.71 -11.27
N ILE A 203 6.75 -9.71 -11.58
CA ILE A 203 5.75 -9.22 -10.64
C ILE A 203 4.58 -10.20 -10.64
N GLY A 204 4.31 -10.82 -9.50
CA GLY A 204 3.18 -11.71 -9.27
C GLY A 204 1.92 -10.95 -8.91
N TYR A 205 2.07 -9.89 -8.13
CA TYR A 205 0.96 -9.07 -7.64
C TYR A 205 1.39 -7.63 -7.34
N VAL A 206 0.39 -6.81 -7.14
CA VAL A 206 0.51 -5.47 -6.57
C VAL A 206 -0.31 -5.44 -5.29
N ASP A 207 0.25 -4.94 -4.20
CA ASP A 207 -0.45 -4.61 -2.98
C ASP A 207 -0.66 -3.09 -2.91
N LEU A 208 -1.91 -2.66 -2.89
CA LEU A 208 -2.31 -1.26 -2.70
C LEU A 208 -2.79 -1.08 -1.26
N CYS A 209 -2.10 -0.27 -0.49
CA CYS A 209 -2.49 0.03 0.89
C CYS A 209 -3.16 1.41 0.96
N TRP A 210 -4.46 1.39 1.22
CA TRP A 210 -5.33 2.56 1.36
C TRP A 210 -5.48 2.94 2.82
N SER A 211 -4.94 4.06 3.25
CA SER A 211 -4.97 4.47 4.65
C SER A 211 -5.79 5.74 4.84
N ALA A 212 -6.73 5.70 5.77
CA ALA A 212 -7.44 6.86 6.24
C ALA A 212 -6.51 7.81 7.02
N ASP A 213 -6.90 9.08 7.15
CA ASP A 213 -6.22 10.02 8.05
C ASP A 213 -6.32 9.54 9.51
N LYS A 214 -5.38 9.97 10.33
CA LYS A 214 -5.34 9.61 11.75
C LYS A 214 -6.62 10.02 12.48
N SER A 215 -7.22 11.15 12.11
CA SER A 215 -8.48 11.60 12.71
C SER A 215 -9.63 10.63 12.45
N VAL A 216 -9.72 10.07 11.25
CA VAL A 216 -10.75 9.07 10.89
C VAL A 216 -10.51 7.77 11.65
N SER A 217 -9.25 7.34 11.73
CA SER A 217 -8.86 6.14 12.47
C SER A 217 -9.15 6.26 13.97
N LEU A 218 -8.93 7.45 14.55
CA LEU A 218 -9.25 7.75 15.95
C LEU A 218 -10.75 7.80 16.19
N ALA A 219 -11.53 8.46 15.31
CA ALA A 219 -12.98 8.50 15.41
C ALA A 219 -13.57 7.08 15.36
N TRP A 220 -13.05 6.24 14.45
CA TRP A 220 -13.43 4.83 14.38
C TRP A 220 -13.07 4.08 15.68
N ALA A 221 -11.84 4.21 16.16
CA ALA A 221 -11.35 3.51 17.34
C ALA A 221 -12.07 3.92 18.62
N MET A 222 -12.42 5.18 18.77
CA MET A 222 -13.04 5.75 19.97
C MET A 222 -14.54 6.02 19.79
N ALA A 223 -15.15 5.50 18.72
CA ALA A 223 -16.57 5.74 18.47
C ALA A 223 -17.41 5.34 19.67
N PRO A 224 -18.32 6.21 20.12
CA PRO A 224 -19.14 5.98 21.32
C PRO A 224 -20.16 4.86 21.13
N THR A 225 -20.50 4.54 19.85
CA THR A 225 -21.45 3.50 19.50
C THR A 225 -20.89 2.58 18.42
N GLU A 226 -21.35 1.34 18.39
CA GLU A 226 -21.01 0.40 17.32
C GLU A 226 -21.56 0.87 15.97
N ALA A 227 -22.74 1.48 15.95
CA ALA A 227 -23.34 2.04 14.73
C ALA A 227 -22.44 3.08 14.07
N GLU A 228 -21.89 4.02 14.86
CA GLU A 228 -20.96 5.02 14.36
C GLU A 228 -19.67 4.40 13.83
N ARG A 229 -19.12 3.43 14.57
CA ARG A 229 -17.93 2.70 14.15
C ARG A 229 -18.12 2.00 12.81
N ASN A 230 -19.23 1.28 12.66
CA ASN A 230 -19.56 0.56 11.45
C ASN A 230 -19.75 1.51 10.26
N LEU A 231 -20.38 2.67 10.46
CA LEU A 231 -20.53 3.68 9.40
C LEU A 231 -19.20 4.29 8.97
N ILE A 232 -18.30 4.57 9.90
CA ILE A 232 -16.94 5.06 9.57
C ILE A 232 -16.16 3.99 8.79
N ALA A 233 -16.22 2.73 9.22
CA ALA A 233 -15.58 1.62 8.50
C ALA A 233 -16.18 1.43 7.10
N LEU A 234 -17.51 1.50 6.97
CA LEU A 234 -18.20 1.41 5.69
C LEU A 234 -17.83 2.57 4.77
N ALA A 235 -17.77 3.80 5.29
CA ALA A 235 -17.36 4.97 4.51
C ALA A 235 -15.94 4.79 3.93
N HIS A 236 -15.03 4.19 4.71
CA HIS A 236 -13.70 3.84 4.24
C HIS A 236 -13.72 2.75 3.16
N LYS A 237 -14.43 1.65 3.38
CA LYS A 237 -14.54 0.53 2.42
C LYS A 237 -15.14 0.99 1.08
N ASP A 238 -16.20 1.78 1.13
CA ASP A 238 -16.85 2.31 -0.08
C ASP A 238 -15.94 3.26 -0.86
N ALA A 239 -15.13 4.06 -0.14
CA ALA A 239 -14.14 4.93 -0.77
C ALA A 239 -13.03 4.11 -1.46
N VAL A 240 -12.55 3.04 -0.83
CA VAL A 240 -11.58 2.09 -1.43
C VAL A 240 -12.19 1.43 -2.66
N ALA A 241 -13.41 0.92 -2.57
CA ALA A 241 -14.08 0.28 -3.70
C ALA A 241 -14.29 1.25 -4.88
N ALA A 242 -14.64 2.51 -4.61
CA ALA A 242 -14.80 3.54 -5.63
C ALA A 242 -13.46 3.88 -6.31
N ALA A 243 -12.40 4.04 -5.52
CA ALA A 243 -11.06 4.30 -6.06
C ALA A 243 -10.51 3.12 -6.86
N LEU A 244 -10.79 1.87 -6.46
CA LEU A 244 -10.37 0.67 -7.18
C LEU A 244 -11.01 0.57 -8.58
N ARG A 245 -12.23 1.05 -8.76
CA ARG A 245 -12.83 1.14 -10.12
C ARG A 245 -12.03 2.07 -11.03
N HIS A 246 -11.53 3.17 -10.49
CA HIS A 246 -10.66 4.08 -11.22
C HIS A 246 -9.29 3.44 -11.51
N VAL A 247 -8.70 2.76 -10.53
CA VAL A 247 -7.47 1.98 -10.71
C VAL A 247 -7.65 0.93 -11.81
N GLU A 248 -8.74 0.15 -11.81
CA GLU A 248 -9.02 -0.84 -12.85
C GLU A 248 -9.07 -0.22 -14.24
N ALA A 249 -9.75 0.91 -14.40
CA ALA A 249 -9.84 1.61 -15.69
C ALA A 249 -8.46 2.02 -16.23
N GLU A 250 -7.52 2.33 -15.33
CA GLU A 250 -6.20 2.84 -15.70
C GLU A 250 -5.15 1.73 -15.89
N ILE A 251 -5.08 0.76 -14.99
CA ILE A 251 -4.05 -0.30 -15.02
C ILE A 251 -4.56 -1.65 -15.51
N GLY A 252 -5.88 -1.85 -15.60
CA GLY A 252 -6.52 -3.05 -16.11
C GLY A 252 -6.42 -3.15 -17.64
N ARG A 253 -5.20 -3.07 -18.16
CA ARG A 253 -4.92 -3.05 -19.60
C ARG A 253 -3.81 -4.03 -19.95
N ALA A 254 -4.11 -4.94 -20.86
CA ALA A 254 -3.17 -5.94 -21.32
C ALA A 254 -2.45 -5.50 -22.59
N ARG A 255 -1.12 -5.65 -22.63
CA ARG A 255 -0.31 -5.37 -23.82
C ARG A 255 -0.76 -6.23 -25.00
N LYS A 256 -0.82 -5.62 -26.19
CA LYS A 256 -1.13 -6.29 -27.45
C LYS A 256 0.11 -6.40 -28.32
N GLY A 257 0.25 -7.53 -29.00
CA GLY A 257 1.40 -7.84 -29.87
C GLY A 257 2.72 -8.01 -29.10
N LYS A 258 3.80 -8.29 -29.84
CA LYS A 258 5.13 -8.50 -29.27
C LYS A 258 5.66 -7.23 -28.61
N GLY A 259 5.80 -7.26 -27.25
CA GLY A 259 6.30 -6.11 -26.48
C GLY A 259 5.34 -4.93 -26.39
N GLY A 260 4.05 -5.09 -26.74
CA GLY A 260 3.06 -4.01 -26.70
C GLY A 260 3.07 -3.11 -27.92
N ARG A 261 3.67 -3.53 -29.03
CA ARG A 261 3.77 -2.73 -30.28
C ARG A 261 2.42 -2.41 -30.93
N GLU A 262 1.40 -3.21 -30.64
CA GLU A 262 0.05 -3.04 -31.15
C GLU A 262 -0.87 -2.33 -30.13
N GLY A 263 -0.28 -1.73 -29.08
CA GLY A 263 -1.01 -1.00 -28.04
C GLY A 263 -1.44 -1.86 -26.86
N TYR A 264 -2.59 -1.51 -26.27
CA TYR A 264 -3.14 -2.13 -25.09
C TYR A 264 -4.64 -2.36 -25.25
N ASP A 265 -5.13 -3.50 -24.82
CA ASP A 265 -6.56 -3.79 -24.72
C ASP A 265 -7.01 -3.66 -23.28
N PRO A 266 -8.12 -2.94 -23.01
CA PRO A 266 -8.72 -2.89 -21.68
C PRO A 266 -9.25 -4.26 -21.27
N GLY A 267 -9.26 -4.51 -19.98
CA GLY A 267 -9.77 -5.74 -19.40
C GLY A 267 -10.13 -5.60 -17.93
N ARG A 268 -10.57 -6.70 -17.36
CA ARG A 268 -10.98 -6.79 -15.96
C ARG A 268 -9.82 -7.28 -15.10
N ILE A 269 -9.74 -6.77 -13.86
CA ILE A 269 -8.80 -7.22 -12.85
C ILE A 269 -9.53 -7.80 -11.63
N GLY A 270 -8.91 -8.78 -10.98
CA GLY A 270 -9.39 -9.32 -9.71
C GLY A 270 -8.54 -8.81 -8.56
N TRP A 271 -9.10 -8.85 -7.36
CA TRP A 271 -8.36 -8.56 -6.13
C TRP A 271 -8.97 -9.24 -4.92
N VAL A 272 -8.17 -9.31 -3.86
CA VAL A 272 -8.60 -9.66 -2.51
C VAL A 272 -8.22 -8.49 -1.60
N SER A 273 -9.15 -8.04 -0.77
CA SER A 273 -8.96 -6.94 0.18
C SER A 273 -8.88 -7.46 1.62
N PHE A 274 -8.12 -6.75 2.44
CA PHE A 274 -7.84 -7.07 3.84
C PHE A 274 -7.92 -5.79 4.66
N ASP A 275 -8.84 -5.73 5.61
CA ASP A 275 -8.99 -4.56 6.48
C ASP A 275 -8.13 -4.71 7.72
N HIS A 276 -7.33 -3.69 7.98
CA HIS A 276 -6.46 -3.59 9.14
C HIS A 276 -6.80 -2.35 9.97
N TYR A 277 -6.66 -2.45 11.27
CA TYR A 277 -7.16 -1.46 12.22
C TYR A 277 -6.07 -0.79 13.06
N ALA A 278 -4.87 -1.37 13.08
CA ALA A 278 -3.74 -0.85 13.83
C ALA A 278 -2.49 -0.74 12.96
N SER A 279 -1.66 0.27 13.25
CA SER A 279 -0.33 0.33 12.66
C SER A 279 0.57 -0.69 13.34
N ARG A 280 1.33 -1.48 12.55
CA ARG A 280 2.38 -2.33 13.14
C ARG A 280 3.57 -1.50 13.53
N PRO A 281 4.00 -1.58 14.78
CA PRO A 281 5.33 -1.14 15.15
C PRO A 281 6.32 -2.19 14.63
N THR A 282 7.00 -1.90 13.53
CA THR A 282 8.11 -2.71 13.01
C THR A 282 9.42 -1.96 13.25
N ALA A 283 10.46 -2.69 13.64
CA ALA A 283 11.82 -2.17 13.71
C ALA A 283 12.72 -2.93 12.74
N GLU A 284 13.59 -2.22 12.07
CA GLU A 284 14.71 -2.83 11.36
C GLU A 284 15.81 -3.12 12.38
N VAL A 285 16.10 -4.40 12.58
CA VAL A 285 17.15 -4.85 13.49
C VAL A 285 18.32 -5.33 12.68
N ALA A 286 19.47 -4.69 12.87
CA ALA A 286 20.73 -5.18 12.30
C ALA A 286 21.11 -6.51 12.97
N ARG A 287 21.25 -7.54 12.18
CA ARG A 287 21.66 -8.88 12.58
C ARG A 287 22.94 -9.28 11.87
N THR A 288 23.67 -10.17 12.50
CA THR A 288 24.80 -10.84 11.86
C THR A 288 24.45 -12.29 11.69
N ASP A 289 24.52 -12.79 10.47
CA ASP A 289 24.37 -14.21 10.17
C ASP A 289 25.51 -14.98 10.84
N PRO A 290 25.21 -15.87 11.78
CA PRO A 290 26.24 -16.60 12.53
C PRO A 290 27.07 -17.56 11.65
N ALA A 291 26.52 -18.01 10.51
CA ALA A 291 27.20 -18.93 9.62
C ALA A 291 28.15 -18.22 8.65
N THR A 292 27.81 -17.01 8.23
CA THR A 292 28.54 -16.26 7.19
C THR A 292 29.25 -15.02 7.70
N GLY A 293 28.98 -14.58 8.94
CA GLY A 293 29.47 -13.33 9.50
C GLY A 293 28.90 -12.08 8.81
N ARG A 294 27.92 -12.23 7.93
CA ARG A 294 27.33 -11.12 7.16
C ARG A 294 26.32 -10.35 8.01
N ALA A 295 26.41 -9.03 8.00
CA ALA A 295 25.37 -8.18 8.52
C ALA A 295 24.20 -8.14 7.53
N TYR A 296 22.98 -8.33 8.05
CA TYR A 296 21.73 -8.15 7.31
C TYR A 296 20.74 -7.40 8.20
N THR A 297 19.74 -6.81 7.57
CA THR A 297 18.65 -6.13 8.29
C THR A 297 17.42 -7.01 8.27
N GLU A 298 16.91 -7.31 9.46
CA GLU A 298 15.66 -8.06 9.65
C GLU A 298 14.56 -7.11 10.11
N LEU A 299 13.41 -7.16 9.46
CA LEU A 299 12.22 -6.43 9.88
C LEU A 299 11.51 -7.23 10.98
N VAL A 300 11.63 -6.76 12.20
CA VAL A 300 11.02 -7.43 13.37
C VAL A 300 9.75 -6.69 13.76
N THR A 301 8.64 -7.41 13.91
CA THR A 301 7.42 -6.86 14.51
C THR A 301 7.61 -6.76 16.02
N LEU A 302 7.47 -5.54 16.55
CA LEU A 302 7.58 -5.30 17.98
C LEU A 302 6.26 -5.68 18.65
N LYS A 303 6.34 -6.32 19.81
CA LYS A 303 5.18 -6.61 20.69
C LYS A 303 4.79 -5.38 21.50
N VAL A 304 4.41 -4.30 20.84
CA VAL A 304 3.88 -3.08 21.46
C VAL A 304 2.56 -2.73 20.79
N ALA A 305 1.65 -2.12 21.54
CA ALA A 305 0.39 -1.65 20.99
C ALA A 305 0.63 -0.67 19.85
N GLY A 306 0.13 -0.99 18.67
CA GLY A 306 0.10 -0.08 17.53
C GLY A 306 -0.82 1.10 17.78
N ASP A 307 -0.66 2.18 17.01
CA ASP A 307 -1.64 3.27 17.03
C ASP A 307 -2.86 2.90 16.17
N PRO A 308 -4.07 3.42 16.46
CA PRO A 308 -5.23 3.24 15.59
C PRO A 308 -4.90 3.68 14.17
N GLN A 309 -5.08 2.79 13.21
CA GLN A 309 -4.80 3.05 11.80
C GLN A 309 -5.75 2.24 10.93
N LEU A 310 -6.87 2.84 10.56
CA LEU A 310 -7.81 2.22 9.63
C LEU A 310 -7.21 2.23 8.23
N HIS A 311 -6.96 1.05 7.68
CA HIS A 311 -6.40 0.89 6.35
C HIS A 311 -6.81 -0.44 5.72
N THR A 312 -6.86 -0.46 4.39
CA THR A 312 -7.19 -1.65 3.62
C THR A 312 -6.04 -1.96 2.67
N HIS A 313 -5.51 -3.17 2.78
CA HIS A 313 -4.65 -3.75 1.77
C HIS A 313 -5.50 -4.37 0.66
N VAL A 314 -5.08 -4.16 -0.58
CA VAL A 314 -5.74 -4.74 -1.76
C VAL A 314 -4.69 -5.45 -2.60
N ALA A 315 -4.67 -6.75 -2.52
CA ALA A 315 -3.76 -7.59 -3.29
C ALA A 315 -4.36 -7.89 -4.67
N ILE A 316 -3.75 -7.37 -5.71
CA ILE A 316 -4.17 -7.50 -7.10
C ILE A 316 -3.20 -8.44 -7.80
N PRO A 317 -3.59 -9.68 -8.15
CA PRO A 317 -2.77 -10.55 -8.99
C PRO A 317 -2.44 -9.86 -10.32
N ASN A 318 -1.22 -10.03 -10.80
CA ASN A 318 -0.79 -9.42 -12.06
C ASN A 318 -1.44 -10.11 -13.28
N VAL A 319 -2.75 -10.02 -13.35
CA VAL A 319 -3.60 -10.65 -14.37
C VAL A 319 -4.65 -9.67 -14.86
N VAL A 320 -4.78 -9.56 -16.17
CA VAL A 320 -5.86 -8.82 -16.84
C VAL A 320 -6.55 -9.79 -17.79
N LEU A 321 -7.88 -9.90 -17.68
CA LEU A 321 -8.73 -10.65 -18.61
C LEU A 321 -9.40 -9.65 -19.57
N THR A 322 -9.05 -9.69 -20.84
CA THR A 322 -9.64 -8.83 -21.87
C THR A 322 -11.01 -9.36 -22.32
N ALA A 323 -11.78 -8.53 -23.00
CA ALA A 323 -13.14 -8.90 -23.43
C ALA A 323 -13.16 -10.11 -24.36
N ASP A 324 -12.14 -10.25 -25.22
CA ASP A 324 -11.92 -11.39 -26.12
C ASP A 324 -11.38 -12.67 -25.43
N GLY A 325 -11.21 -12.63 -24.09
CA GLY A 325 -10.75 -13.77 -23.29
C GLY A 325 -9.23 -13.92 -23.23
N ARG A 326 -8.46 -12.99 -23.78
CA ARG A 326 -7.02 -13.01 -23.69
C ARG A 326 -6.55 -12.64 -22.27
N VAL A 327 -5.52 -13.33 -21.80
CA VAL A 327 -4.93 -13.11 -20.48
C VAL A 327 -3.61 -12.34 -20.62
N GLY A 328 -3.49 -11.20 -19.95
CA GLY A 328 -2.29 -10.37 -19.92
C GLY A 328 -1.86 -9.99 -18.51
N GLY A 329 -0.88 -9.09 -18.39
CA GLY A 329 -0.46 -8.47 -17.13
C GLY A 329 -0.95 -7.02 -17.03
N LEU A 330 -0.93 -6.49 -15.80
CA LEU A 330 -1.28 -5.11 -15.46
C LEU A 330 -0.34 -4.09 -16.13
N ASP A 331 -0.85 -2.92 -16.43
CA ASP A 331 -0.05 -1.77 -16.88
C ASP A 331 0.58 -1.03 -15.68
N LEU A 332 1.66 -1.61 -15.15
CA LEU A 332 2.31 -1.11 -13.94
C LEU A 332 3.06 0.22 -14.15
N GLN A 333 3.37 0.60 -15.38
CA GLN A 333 3.98 1.91 -15.63
C GLN A 333 3.01 3.05 -15.33
N ARG A 334 1.73 2.83 -15.62
CA ARG A 334 0.68 3.78 -15.26
C ARG A 334 0.44 3.86 -13.77
N LEU A 335 0.55 2.75 -13.06
CA LEU A 335 0.43 2.74 -11.60
C LEU A 335 1.50 3.63 -10.96
N ALA A 336 2.77 3.45 -11.31
CA ALA A 336 3.88 4.18 -10.70
C ALA A 336 3.74 5.70 -10.84
N GLY A 337 3.30 6.18 -12.01
CA GLY A 337 3.12 7.62 -12.27
C GLY A 337 1.87 8.25 -11.65
N ARG A 338 0.91 7.46 -11.17
CA ARG A 338 -0.44 7.95 -10.80
C ARG A 338 -0.89 7.59 -9.38
N VAL A 339 0.02 7.11 -8.54
CA VAL A 339 -0.30 6.72 -7.14
C VAL A 339 -0.94 7.89 -6.36
N HIS A 340 -0.43 9.09 -6.53
CA HIS A 340 -0.98 10.27 -5.87
C HIS A 340 -2.39 10.61 -6.34
N GLU A 341 -2.66 10.47 -7.63
CA GLU A 341 -4.00 10.66 -8.21
C GLU A 341 -4.99 9.65 -7.63
N PHE A 342 -4.64 8.36 -7.64
CA PHE A 342 -5.49 7.33 -7.05
C PHE A 342 -5.74 7.59 -5.56
N GLY A 343 -4.71 8.02 -4.84
CA GLY A 343 -4.83 8.43 -3.45
C GLY A 343 -5.78 9.61 -3.26
N ALA A 344 -5.73 10.62 -4.12
CA ALA A 344 -6.63 11.77 -4.08
C ALA A 344 -8.09 11.39 -4.36
N VAL A 345 -8.32 10.51 -5.34
CA VAL A 345 -9.66 9.96 -5.64
C VAL A 345 -10.24 9.25 -4.40
N TYR A 346 -9.45 8.40 -3.74
CA TYR A 346 -9.88 7.76 -2.49
C TYR A 346 -10.23 8.78 -1.40
N GLN A 347 -9.39 9.80 -1.17
CA GLN A 347 -9.64 10.81 -0.14
C GLN A 347 -10.89 11.63 -0.44
N ALA A 348 -11.15 11.94 -1.71
CA ALA A 348 -12.37 12.63 -2.12
C ALA A 348 -13.63 11.82 -1.82
N PHE A 349 -13.64 10.53 -2.16
CA PHE A 349 -14.75 9.63 -1.83
C PHE A 349 -14.93 9.45 -0.32
N LEU A 350 -13.83 9.30 0.43
CA LEU A 350 -13.88 9.18 1.88
C LEU A 350 -14.49 10.44 2.51
N ALA A 351 -14.06 11.63 2.07
CA ALA A 351 -14.60 12.89 2.55
C ALA A 351 -16.12 13.01 2.25
N ASP A 352 -16.53 12.65 1.05
CA ASP A 352 -17.95 12.69 0.65
C ASP A 352 -18.79 11.70 1.45
N ASN A 353 -18.32 10.47 1.61
CA ASN A 353 -19.01 9.45 2.40
C ASN A 353 -19.18 9.87 3.87
N LEU A 354 -18.13 10.39 4.50
CA LEU A 354 -18.20 10.86 5.88
C LEU A 354 -19.15 12.06 6.03
N ARG A 355 -19.13 13.02 5.09
CA ARG A 355 -20.05 14.16 5.08
C ARG A 355 -21.49 13.74 4.91
N ARG A 356 -21.77 12.72 4.12
CA ARG A 356 -23.14 12.17 3.99
C ARG A 356 -23.70 11.64 5.30
N HIS A 357 -22.83 11.21 6.20
CA HIS A 357 -23.17 10.76 7.54
C HIS A 357 -23.11 11.89 8.59
N GLY A 358 -22.97 13.15 8.16
CA GLY A 358 -23.02 14.32 9.02
C GLY A 358 -21.70 14.72 9.65
N ALA A 359 -20.59 14.12 9.25
CA ALA A 359 -19.28 14.53 9.75
C ALA A 359 -18.81 15.84 9.11
N GLU A 360 -18.18 16.68 9.91
CA GLU A 360 -17.43 17.84 9.40
C GLU A 360 -16.03 17.40 8.96
N VAL A 361 -15.77 17.53 7.65
CA VAL A 361 -14.51 17.08 7.04
C VAL A 361 -13.81 18.25 6.36
N ALA A 362 -12.57 18.51 6.75
CA ALA A 362 -11.62 19.37 6.05
C ALA A 362 -10.64 18.53 5.24
N LEU A 363 -10.14 19.07 4.13
CA LEU A 363 -9.02 18.47 3.41
C LEU A 363 -7.72 19.08 3.93
N ASP A 364 -6.76 18.22 4.24
CA ASP A 364 -5.42 18.66 4.61
C ASP A 364 -4.75 19.39 3.42
N PRO A 365 -4.27 20.62 3.60
CA PRO A 365 -3.77 21.42 2.48
C PRO A 365 -2.49 20.88 1.84
N VAL A 366 -1.72 20.05 2.55
CA VAL A 366 -0.45 19.50 2.06
C VAL A 366 -0.65 18.12 1.44
N THR A 367 -1.44 17.27 2.09
CA THR A 367 -1.57 15.86 1.69
C THR A 367 -2.88 15.55 0.97
N GLY A 368 -3.85 16.47 0.99
CA GLY A 368 -5.20 16.25 0.47
C GLY A 368 -6.02 15.24 1.31
N ALA A 369 -5.53 14.83 2.48
CA ALA A 369 -6.21 13.83 3.30
C ALA A 369 -7.52 14.37 3.90
N ALA A 370 -8.56 13.55 3.89
CA ALA A 370 -9.83 13.84 4.53
C ALA A 370 -9.67 13.77 6.06
N ARG A 371 -9.74 14.93 6.73
CA ARG A 371 -9.61 15.07 8.18
C ARG A 371 -10.93 15.38 8.83
N LEU A 372 -11.23 14.70 9.91
CA LEU A 372 -12.36 15.03 10.79
C LEU A 372 -11.99 16.21 11.68
N VAL A 373 -12.74 17.31 11.55
CA VAL A 373 -12.48 18.56 12.26
C VAL A 373 -12.64 18.39 13.78
N ALA A 374 -13.56 17.55 14.21
CA ALA A 374 -13.84 17.27 15.62
C ALA A 374 -12.69 16.61 16.38
N ILE A 375 -11.68 16.05 15.69
CA ILE A 375 -10.52 15.39 16.34
C ILE A 375 -9.36 16.40 16.48
N PRO A 376 -9.03 16.81 17.72
CA PRO A 376 -8.00 17.83 17.95
C PRO A 376 -6.61 17.41 17.44
N GLU A 377 -5.82 18.37 16.97
CA GLU A 377 -4.46 18.14 16.48
C GLU A 377 -3.58 17.43 17.53
N ARG A 378 -3.59 17.92 18.77
CA ARG A 378 -2.83 17.33 19.89
C ARG A 378 -3.08 15.83 20.07
N VAL A 379 -4.33 15.41 19.82
CA VAL A 379 -4.71 13.99 19.94
C VAL A 379 -4.18 13.20 18.75
N ARG A 380 -4.33 13.73 17.52
CA ARG A 380 -3.77 13.10 16.32
C ARG A 380 -2.26 12.90 16.41
N GLU A 381 -1.54 13.91 16.89
CA GLU A 381 -0.10 13.86 17.09
C GLU A 381 0.30 12.82 18.15
N ALA A 382 -0.41 12.75 19.27
CA ALA A 382 -0.14 11.79 20.33
C ALA A 382 -0.27 10.34 19.86
N PHE A 383 -1.26 10.06 18.98
CA PHE A 383 -1.49 8.74 18.38
C PHE A 383 -0.74 8.54 17.04
N SER A 384 0.22 9.37 16.71
CA SER A 384 1.05 9.27 15.51
C SER A 384 2.51 8.99 15.86
N LYS A 385 2.76 8.01 16.72
CA LYS A 385 4.11 7.67 17.23
C LYS A 385 5.11 7.44 16.10
N ARG A 386 4.72 6.66 15.09
CA ARG A 386 5.58 6.37 13.94
C ARG A 386 5.95 7.63 13.15
N THR A 387 5.01 8.53 12.91
CA THR A 387 5.28 9.80 12.20
C THR A 387 6.17 10.71 13.02
N ARG A 388 5.94 10.78 14.34
CA ARG A 388 6.75 11.56 15.26
C ARG A 388 8.21 11.08 15.27
N ASN A 389 8.41 9.78 15.47
CA ASN A 389 9.75 9.17 15.45
C ASN A 389 10.44 9.39 14.10
N GLY A 390 9.72 9.22 12.99
CA GLY A 390 10.27 9.48 11.66
C GLY A 390 10.63 10.95 11.44
N THR A 391 9.85 11.89 11.99
CA THR A 391 10.17 13.32 11.93
C THR A 391 11.39 13.66 12.77
N GLU A 392 11.51 13.06 13.95
CA GLU A 392 12.70 13.23 14.80
C GLU A 392 13.96 12.71 14.11
N ALA A 393 13.90 11.49 13.54
CA ALA A 393 15.00 10.92 12.76
C ALA A 393 15.37 11.80 11.56
N ALA A 394 14.38 12.36 10.86
CA ALA A 394 14.61 13.27 9.74
C ALA A 394 15.23 14.61 10.17
N ARG A 395 14.84 15.14 11.32
CA ARG A 395 15.48 16.33 11.90
C ARG A 395 16.93 16.09 12.28
N ASP A 396 17.20 14.92 12.87
CA ASP A 396 18.57 14.52 13.21
C ASP A 396 19.42 14.37 11.95
N PHE A 397 18.88 13.75 10.90
CA PHE A 397 19.55 13.66 9.61
C PHE A 397 19.82 15.05 8.99
N ALA A 398 18.80 15.93 8.96
CA ALA A 398 18.97 17.28 8.45
C ALA A 398 20.08 18.04 9.20
N ARG A 399 20.11 17.92 10.53
CA ARG A 399 21.16 18.53 11.38
C ARG A 399 22.55 17.99 11.04
N GLN A 400 22.69 16.67 10.87
CA GLN A 400 23.96 16.03 10.50
C GLN A 400 24.42 16.44 9.09
N ALA A 401 23.46 16.68 8.18
CA ALA A 401 23.71 17.14 6.82
C ALA A 401 23.92 18.68 6.72
N GLY A 402 23.91 19.41 7.84
CA GLY A 402 24.04 20.87 7.84
C GLY A 402 22.83 21.61 7.26
N LEU A 403 21.65 20.96 7.17
CA LEU A 403 20.43 21.55 6.68
C LEU A 403 19.62 22.15 7.83
N ASP A 404 19.08 23.35 7.62
CA ASP A 404 18.12 23.93 8.55
C ASP A 404 16.73 23.34 8.27
N TRP A 405 16.23 22.52 9.21
CA TRP A 405 14.93 21.87 9.09
C TRP A 405 13.78 22.87 8.88
N ASP A 406 13.84 24.01 9.57
CA ASP A 406 12.75 24.97 9.55
C ASP A 406 12.76 25.83 8.27
N ALA A 407 13.91 25.90 7.59
CA ALA A 407 14.05 26.53 6.29
C ALA A 407 13.69 25.61 5.11
N LEU A 408 13.53 24.28 5.33
CA LEU A 408 13.10 23.36 4.28
C LEU A 408 11.63 23.62 3.90
N ASP A 409 11.32 23.46 2.60
CA ASP A 409 9.94 23.49 2.16
C ASP A 409 9.12 22.32 2.74
N PRO A 410 7.79 22.47 2.90
CA PRO A 410 6.94 21.44 3.51
C PRO A 410 7.02 20.08 2.81
N ALA A 411 7.11 20.03 1.48
CA ALA A 411 7.15 18.79 0.73
C ALA A 411 8.47 18.03 1.00
N ARG A 412 9.58 18.74 1.09
CA ARG A 412 10.89 18.18 1.42
C ARG A 412 10.94 17.65 2.85
N ARG A 413 10.34 18.38 3.81
CA ARG A 413 10.18 17.89 5.20
C ARG A 413 9.38 16.58 5.26
N VAL A 414 8.27 16.53 4.54
CA VAL A 414 7.45 15.30 4.45
C VAL A 414 8.23 14.15 3.81
N ALA A 415 8.99 14.40 2.76
CA ALA A 415 9.80 13.38 2.09
C ALA A 415 10.88 12.83 3.03
N LEU A 416 11.60 13.69 3.74
CA LEU A 416 12.63 13.30 4.72
C LEU A 416 12.01 12.56 5.91
N ALA A 417 10.85 12.99 6.41
CA ALA A 417 10.14 12.29 7.48
C ALA A 417 9.69 10.89 7.06
N LYS A 418 9.27 10.70 5.81
CA LYS A 418 8.96 9.37 5.26
C LYS A 418 10.20 8.47 5.22
N GLN A 419 11.36 9.00 4.86
CA GLN A 419 12.62 8.25 4.89
C GLN A 419 13.02 7.90 6.32
N GLY A 420 12.90 8.84 7.27
CA GLY A 420 13.14 8.59 8.69
C GLY A 420 12.26 7.49 9.27
N VAL A 421 10.98 7.43 8.86
CA VAL A 421 10.06 6.33 9.26
C VAL A 421 10.55 4.96 8.78
N GLN A 422 11.24 4.91 7.64
CA GLN A 422 11.76 3.66 7.08
C GLN A 422 13.06 3.20 7.75
N GLY A 423 13.81 4.13 8.35
CA GLY A 423 15.13 3.87 8.93
C GLY A 423 15.20 3.88 10.46
N ASP A 424 14.08 4.08 11.19
CA ASP A 424 14.10 4.18 12.65
C ASP A 424 13.99 2.81 13.34
N PRO A 425 15.08 2.33 14.00
CA PRO A 425 15.06 1.08 14.75
C PRO A 425 14.55 1.22 16.21
N ARG A 426 14.14 2.40 16.63
CA ARG A 426 13.82 2.71 18.02
C ARG A 426 12.38 2.41 18.40
N GLY A 427 12.04 1.14 18.51
CA GLY A 427 10.83 0.69 19.18
C GLY A 427 11.13 0.26 20.61
N ALA A 428 10.92 1.12 21.58
CA ALA A 428 11.01 0.72 22.99
C ALA A 428 9.72 0.05 23.43
N LYS A 429 9.88 -1.13 23.97
CA LYS A 429 9.02 -2.00 24.79
C LYS A 429 7.76 -1.37 25.38
N GLN A 430 6.61 -2.09 25.32
CA GLN A 430 5.81 -2.40 26.52
C GLN A 430 4.65 -3.39 26.25
N ASP A 431 4.51 -4.32 27.15
CA ASP A 431 3.40 -5.07 27.71
C ASP A 431 2.17 -5.49 26.87
N ASP A 432 1.83 -6.76 27.05
CA ASP A 432 0.75 -7.62 26.58
C ASP A 432 -0.71 -7.12 26.77
N LEU A 433 -0.97 -5.84 26.67
CA LEU A 433 -2.32 -5.31 26.76
C LEU A 433 -2.84 -5.04 25.33
N GLY A 434 -3.98 -5.61 25.01
CA GLY A 434 -4.65 -5.43 23.74
C GLY A 434 -4.69 -3.95 23.32
N ASP A 435 -4.54 -3.69 22.06
CA ASP A 435 -4.43 -2.34 21.47
C ASP A 435 -5.51 -1.38 21.98
N TRP A 436 -6.74 -1.84 22.14
CA TRP A 436 -7.88 -1.05 22.62
C TRP A 436 -7.71 -0.51 24.03
N ALA A 437 -7.28 -1.34 24.97
CA ALA A 437 -7.04 -0.92 26.36
C ALA A 437 -5.92 0.11 26.41
N SER A 438 -4.91 -0.04 25.58
CA SER A 438 -3.81 0.93 25.43
C SER A 438 -4.31 2.26 24.88
N TRP A 439 -5.13 2.25 23.82
CA TRP A 439 -5.68 3.46 23.24
C TRP A 439 -6.58 4.21 24.22
N GLN A 440 -7.44 3.50 24.96
CA GLN A 440 -8.29 4.09 25.99
C GLN A 440 -7.49 4.76 27.11
N ARG A 441 -6.42 4.09 27.60
CA ARG A 441 -5.54 4.70 28.61
C ARG A 441 -4.84 5.94 28.07
N GLN A 442 -4.34 5.91 26.83
CA GLN A 442 -3.69 7.05 26.21
C GLN A 442 -4.66 8.22 26.02
N ALA A 443 -5.90 7.98 25.61
CA ALA A 443 -6.93 9.00 25.49
C ALA A 443 -7.24 9.66 26.85
N ARG A 444 -7.39 8.85 27.91
CA ARG A 444 -7.59 9.36 29.29
C ARG A 444 -6.40 10.20 29.78
N ALA A 445 -5.19 9.77 29.48
CA ALA A 445 -3.98 10.52 29.85
C ALA A 445 -3.87 11.89 29.13
N LEU A 446 -4.53 12.03 27.99
CA LEU A 446 -4.66 13.30 27.27
C LEU A 446 -5.86 14.15 27.71
N ASP A 447 -6.61 13.69 28.72
CA ASP A 447 -7.88 14.29 29.12
C ASP A 447 -8.78 14.53 27.88
N TRP A 448 -8.86 13.50 27.03
CA TRP A 448 -9.66 13.54 25.81
C TRP A 448 -10.73 12.46 25.82
N ARG A 449 -11.96 12.91 25.64
CA ARG A 449 -13.12 12.06 25.43
C ARG A 449 -13.66 12.31 24.03
N HIS A 450 -14.06 11.26 23.36
CA HIS A 450 -14.67 11.33 22.05
C HIS A 450 -16.20 11.23 22.20
N ASP A 451 -16.90 12.28 21.79
CA ASP A 451 -18.38 12.38 21.90
C ASP A 451 -19.09 11.99 20.60
N GLY A 452 -18.34 11.47 19.60
CA GLY A 452 -18.83 11.15 18.27
C GLY A 452 -18.53 12.25 17.25
N VAL A 453 -18.50 11.85 15.99
CA VAL A 453 -18.26 12.76 14.84
C VAL A 453 -19.38 12.72 13.82
N LEU A 454 -20.20 11.66 13.85
CA LEU A 454 -21.32 11.51 12.94
C LEU A 454 -22.57 12.12 13.59
N GLY A 455 -23.14 13.10 12.93
CA GLY A 455 -24.43 13.65 13.33
C GLY A 455 -25.57 12.70 12.93
N LEU A 456 -25.61 11.50 13.53
CA LEU A 456 -26.50 10.42 13.11
C LEU A 456 -27.96 10.86 13.09
N GLU A 457 -28.42 11.59 14.09
CA GLU A 457 -29.79 12.14 14.14
C GLU A 457 -29.99 13.24 13.10
N ALA A 458 -29.04 14.18 12.98
CA ALA A 458 -29.08 15.24 11.98
C ALA A 458 -28.96 14.68 10.55
N ALA A 459 -28.12 13.68 10.34
CA ALA A 459 -27.96 13.01 9.07
C ALA A 459 -29.22 12.22 8.68
N ALA A 460 -29.85 11.53 9.62
CA ALA A 460 -31.13 10.83 9.39
C ALA A 460 -32.24 11.83 9.05
N ALA A 461 -32.34 12.96 9.77
CA ALA A 461 -33.30 14.01 9.48
C ALA A 461 -33.06 14.68 8.12
N ALA A 462 -31.79 14.94 7.75
CA ALA A 462 -31.43 15.48 6.45
C ALA A 462 -31.74 14.51 5.30
N ARG A 463 -31.52 13.20 5.52
CA ARG A 463 -31.84 12.13 4.55
C ARG A 463 -33.36 12.05 4.33
N ALA A 464 -34.12 12.00 5.41
CA ALA A 464 -35.60 11.99 5.35
C ALA A 464 -36.17 13.25 4.67
N ARG A 465 -35.52 14.41 4.85
CA ARG A 465 -35.90 15.65 4.14
C ARG A 465 -35.60 15.53 2.63
N ARG A 466 -34.43 15.06 2.25
CA ARG A 466 -34.07 14.86 0.82
C ARG A 466 -34.97 13.84 0.11
N GLU A 467 -35.36 12.77 0.79
CA GLU A 467 -36.30 11.79 0.25
C GLU A 467 -37.66 12.42 0.00
N ARG A 468 -38.20 13.17 0.96
CA ARG A 468 -39.45 13.94 0.77
C ARG A 468 -39.36 14.96 -0.37
N ASP A 469 -38.29 15.73 -0.43
CA ASP A 469 -38.05 16.71 -1.51
C ASP A 469 -37.93 16.02 -2.90
N ARG A 470 -37.43 14.79 -2.93
CA ARG A 470 -37.34 13.98 -4.16
C ARG A 470 -38.72 13.44 -4.56
N GLU A 471 -39.47 12.89 -3.61
CA GLU A 471 -40.84 12.43 -3.84
C GLU A 471 -41.73 13.54 -4.34
N GLN A 472 -41.68 14.72 -3.70
CA GLN A 472 -42.45 15.89 -4.10
C GLN A 472 -42.09 16.31 -5.55
N ARG A 473 -40.79 16.36 -5.91
CA ARG A 473 -40.37 16.69 -7.28
C ARG A 473 -40.83 15.64 -8.29
N LEU A 474 -40.85 14.37 -7.92
CA LEU A 474 -41.37 13.29 -8.77
C LEU A 474 -42.90 13.43 -8.97
N GLU A 475 -43.64 13.73 -7.91
CA GLU A 475 -45.07 13.98 -8.02
C GLU A 475 -45.40 15.23 -8.87
N GLU A 476 -44.63 16.32 -8.70
CA GLU A 476 -44.79 17.52 -9.53
C GLU A 476 -44.48 17.21 -11.02
N ALA A 477 -43.40 16.44 -11.29
CA ALA A 477 -43.08 16.02 -12.66
C ALA A 477 -44.15 15.10 -13.25
N CYS A 478 -44.69 14.15 -12.47
CA CYS A 478 -45.78 13.30 -12.92
C CYS A 478 -47.05 14.08 -13.20
N ARG A 479 -47.41 15.09 -12.35
CA ARG A 479 -48.57 15.98 -12.60
C ARG A 479 -48.37 16.83 -13.85
N ALA A 480 -47.14 17.36 -14.05
CA ALA A 480 -46.80 18.13 -15.25
C ALA A 480 -46.81 17.30 -16.53
N ALA A 481 -46.50 16.00 -16.46
CA ALA A 481 -46.55 15.09 -17.59
C ALA A 481 -47.98 14.57 -17.90
N ALA A 482 -48.92 14.70 -16.98
CA ALA A 482 -50.31 14.27 -17.11
C ALA A 482 -51.25 15.44 -17.52
N ALA A 483 -50.79 16.66 -17.53
CA ALA A 483 -51.49 17.86 -18.00
C ALA A 483 -51.09 18.20 -19.44
#